data_de0966969cf4acbd637083cd5a2afda4
#
_entry.id   de0966969cf4acbd637083cd5a2afda4
#
_cell.length_a   1.000
_cell.length_b   1.000
_cell.length_c   1.000
_cell.angle_alpha   90.00
_cell.angle_beta   90.00
_cell.angle_gamma   90.00
#
_symmetry.space_group_name_H-M   'P 1'
#
loop_
_entity.id
_entity.type
_entity.pdbx_description
1 polymer ?
#
loop_
_entity_poly.entity_id
_entity_poly.type
_entity_poly.pdbx_seq_one_letter_code
_entity_poly.pdbx_strand_id
1 'polypeptide(L)'
;MMEVRTRFAPSPTGFMHIGNLRTALYAYLYAKANGGKFIIRIEDTDQGRYVEGAVDVIFNTLREAGIDYDEGPGKEVGGYPYVQSQRKEIYKKYAEELIAKGGAYYCFCKGRDMTDGGTQKYDKRCLRLSKE
;
A
#
# COMPACT_ATOMS: atom_id res chain seq x y z
N MET A 1 -11.79 -0.39 24.08
CA MET A 1 -10.41 -0.47 23.54
C MET A 1 -10.51 -0.52 22.02
N MET A 2 -9.63 0.16 21.28
CA MET A 2 -9.58 0.03 19.81
C MET A 2 -9.07 -1.36 19.46
N GLU A 3 -9.69 -2.01 18.47
CA GLU A 3 -9.24 -3.30 17.95
C GLU A 3 -7.86 -3.15 17.30
N VAL A 4 -6.93 -4.03 17.64
CA VAL A 4 -5.60 -4.06 17.01
C VAL A 4 -5.74 -4.58 15.58
N ARG A 5 -5.23 -3.81 14.62
CA ARG A 5 -5.25 -4.14 13.19
C ARG A 5 -3.84 -3.98 12.62
N THR A 6 -3.26 -5.06 12.18
CA THR A 6 -1.94 -5.05 11.52
C THR A 6 -2.08 -5.37 10.04
N ARG A 7 -1.11 -4.91 9.23
CA ARG A 7 -1.16 -5.14 7.79
C ARG A 7 0.21 -5.60 7.26
N PHE A 8 0.17 -6.65 6.46
CA PHE A 8 1.22 -6.99 5.51
C PHE A 8 0.85 -6.47 4.13
N ALA A 9 1.79 -5.78 3.48
CA ALA A 9 1.55 -5.06 2.23
C ALA A 9 2.59 -5.47 1.16
N PRO A 10 2.52 -6.71 0.64
CA PRO A 10 3.48 -7.19 -0.35
C PRO A 10 3.24 -6.57 -1.73
N SER A 11 4.35 -6.24 -2.42
CA SER A 11 4.31 -5.83 -3.82
C SER A 11 4.64 -7.02 -4.72
N PRO A 12 3.85 -7.28 -5.78
CA PRO A 12 4.08 -8.40 -6.71
C PRO A 12 5.14 -8.05 -7.77
N THR A 13 6.23 -7.41 -7.35
CA THR A 13 7.38 -7.00 -8.21
C THR A 13 8.51 -8.02 -8.20
N GLY A 14 8.26 -9.20 -7.65
CA GLY A 14 9.17 -10.33 -7.53
C GLY A 14 8.59 -11.40 -6.63
N PHE A 15 9.29 -12.52 -6.50
CA PHE A 15 8.85 -13.58 -5.63
C PHE A 15 9.13 -13.27 -4.15
N MET A 16 8.27 -13.80 -3.29
CA MET A 16 8.40 -13.62 -1.85
C MET A 16 9.68 -14.28 -1.34
N HIS A 17 10.45 -13.57 -0.51
CA HIS A 17 11.64 -14.09 0.15
C HIS A 17 11.46 -14.12 1.68
N ILE A 18 12.39 -14.78 2.37
CA ILE A 18 12.30 -14.98 3.83
C ILE A 18 12.15 -13.68 4.64
N GLY A 19 12.70 -12.56 4.16
CA GLY A 19 12.54 -11.25 4.80
C GLY A 19 11.10 -10.74 4.75
N ASN A 20 10.39 -10.97 3.64
CA ASN A 20 8.97 -10.64 3.52
C ASN A 20 8.12 -11.52 4.46
N LEU A 21 8.40 -12.84 4.47
CA LEU A 21 7.72 -13.79 5.35
C LEU A 21 7.90 -13.43 6.83
N ARG A 22 9.12 -13.07 7.24
CA ARG A 22 9.39 -12.60 8.60
C ARG A 22 8.53 -11.38 8.97
N THR A 23 8.42 -10.41 8.07
CA THR A 23 7.60 -9.20 8.29
C THR A 23 6.13 -9.56 8.45
N ALA A 24 5.61 -10.45 7.59
CA ALA A 24 4.26 -10.96 7.70
C ALA A 24 4.02 -11.69 9.03
N LEU A 25 4.96 -12.57 9.43
CA LEU A 25 4.88 -13.32 10.66
C LEU A 25 4.79 -12.42 11.90
N TYR A 26 5.64 -11.39 12.00
CA TYR A 26 5.59 -10.46 13.14
C TYR A 26 4.27 -9.69 13.20
N ALA A 27 3.78 -9.21 12.08
CA ALA A 27 2.50 -8.52 12.01
C ALA A 27 1.35 -9.46 12.40
N TYR A 28 1.38 -10.70 11.92
CA TYR A 28 0.40 -11.73 12.24
C TYR A 28 0.39 -12.06 13.75
N LEU A 29 1.56 -12.39 14.30
CA LEU A 29 1.68 -12.75 15.72
C LEU A 29 1.24 -11.63 16.64
N TYR A 30 1.60 -10.37 16.31
CA TYR A 30 1.18 -9.22 17.10
C TYR A 30 -0.35 -9.04 17.07
N ALA A 31 -0.98 -9.16 15.90
CA ALA A 31 -2.44 -9.13 15.82
C ALA A 31 -3.08 -10.22 16.66
N LYS A 32 -2.64 -11.46 16.48
CA LYS A 32 -3.24 -12.64 17.20
C LYS A 32 -3.02 -12.58 18.70
N ALA A 33 -1.84 -12.16 19.16
CA ALA A 33 -1.56 -12.00 20.59
C ALA A 33 -2.45 -10.95 21.28
N ASN A 34 -2.98 -9.99 20.51
CA ASN A 34 -3.87 -8.94 21.02
C ASN A 34 -5.35 -9.16 20.65
N GLY A 35 -5.74 -10.35 20.17
CA GLY A 35 -7.13 -10.63 19.75
C GLY A 35 -7.59 -9.77 18.57
N GLY A 36 -6.64 -9.26 17.79
CA GLY A 36 -6.87 -8.34 16.69
C GLY A 36 -6.97 -9.01 15.32
N LYS A 37 -6.89 -8.20 14.26
CA LYS A 37 -7.02 -8.60 12.85
C LYS A 37 -5.69 -8.48 12.11
N PHE A 38 -5.35 -9.52 11.34
CA PHE A 38 -4.25 -9.49 10.39
C PHE A 38 -4.78 -9.31 8.98
N ILE A 39 -4.27 -8.30 8.28
CA ILE A 39 -4.77 -7.81 7.00
C ILE A 39 -3.68 -8.02 5.93
N ILE A 40 -4.08 -8.42 4.72
CA ILE A 40 -3.22 -8.40 3.55
C ILE A 40 -3.76 -7.39 2.54
N ARG A 41 -2.88 -6.51 2.02
CA ARG A 41 -3.19 -5.67 0.88
C ARG A 41 -2.08 -5.75 -0.16
N ILE A 42 -2.43 -6.19 -1.35
CA ILE A 42 -1.49 -6.28 -2.48
C ILE A 42 -1.18 -4.87 -2.98
N GLU A 43 0.10 -4.50 -2.98
CA GLU A 43 0.60 -3.20 -3.41
C GLU A 43 1.13 -3.30 -4.85
N ASP A 44 0.23 -3.35 -5.81
CA ASP A 44 0.50 -3.56 -7.24
C ASP A 44 0.60 -2.25 -8.05
N THR A 45 1.01 -1.16 -7.42
CA THR A 45 1.07 0.17 -8.07
C THR A 45 2.14 0.26 -9.14
N ASP A 46 3.22 -0.49 -9.04
CA ASP A 46 4.30 -0.54 -10.03
C ASP A 46 4.01 -1.62 -11.09
N GLN A 47 3.15 -1.26 -12.04
CA GLN A 47 2.74 -2.17 -13.11
C GLN A 47 3.90 -2.54 -14.07
N GLY A 48 4.94 -1.71 -14.16
CA GLY A 48 6.12 -1.97 -15.00
C GLY A 48 7.01 -3.07 -14.45
N ARG A 49 6.92 -3.37 -13.15
CA ARG A 49 7.67 -4.43 -12.47
C ARG A 49 6.77 -5.58 -11.99
N TYR A 50 5.54 -5.60 -12.41
CA TYR A 50 4.63 -6.69 -12.05
C TYR A 50 5.16 -8.04 -12.57
N VAL A 51 5.20 -9.05 -11.72
CA VAL A 51 5.62 -10.42 -12.07
C VAL A 51 4.39 -11.32 -12.02
N GLU A 52 4.09 -11.94 -13.14
CA GLU A 52 2.98 -12.89 -13.24
C GLU A 52 3.19 -14.07 -12.27
N GLY A 53 2.12 -14.48 -11.59
CA GLY A 53 2.16 -15.54 -10.57
C GLY A 53 2.73 -15.10 -9.20
N ALA A 54 3.33 -13.90 -9.06
CA ALA A 54 3.90 -13.47 -7.79
C ALA A 54 2.84 -13.37 -6.68
N VAL A 55 1.62 -12.98 -7.00
CA VAL A 55 0.50 -12.91 -6.04
C VAL A 55 0.16 -14.31 -5.50
N ASP A 56 0.11 -15.32 -6.38
CA ASP A 56 -0.15 -16.70 -5.96
C ASP A 56 0.95 -17.25 -5.06
N VAL A 57 2.21 -16.93 -5.38
CA VAL A 57 3.36 -17.29 -4.53
C VAL A 57 3.24 -16.65 -3.16
N ILE A 58 2.82 -15.38 -3.06
CA ILE A 58 2.60 -14.72 -1.77
C ILE A 58 1.58 -15.49 -0.93
N PHE A 59 0.40 -15.78 -1.47
CA PHE A 59 -0.66 -16.48 -0.74
C PHE A 59 -0.29 -17.93 -0.41
N ASN A 60 0.35 -18.64 -1.33
CA ASN A 60 0.82 -20.01 -1.09
C ASN A 60 1.87 -20.06 0.02
N THR A 61 2.87 -19.16 -0.01
CA THR A 61 3.91 -19.08 1.02
C THR A 61 3.32 -18.79 2.41
N LEU A 62 2.36 -17.87 2.51
CA LEU A 62 1.69 -17.58 3.78
C LEU A 62 0.92 -18.78 4.29
N ARG A 63 0.17 -19.46 3.42
CA ARG A 63 -0.59 -20.67 3.77
C ARG A 63 0.31 -21.80 4.24
N GLU A 64 1.43 -22.07 3.54
CA GLU A 64 2.41 -23.08 3.95
C GLU A 64 3.08 -22.77 5.30
N ALA A 65 3.26 -21.48 5.59
CA ALA A 65 3.75 -21.00 6.89
C ALA A 65 2.67 -20.99 8.00
N GLY A 66 1.43 -21.41 7.73
CA GLY A 66 0.33 -21.38 8.70
C GLY A 66 -0.17 -19.97 9.04
N ILE A 67 0.11 -18.98 8.19
CA ILE A 67 -0.30 -17.58 8.38
C ILE A 67 -1.60 -17.35 7.60
N ASP A 68 -2.74 -17.37 8.27
CA ASP A 68 -4.03 -16.99 7.69
C ASP A 68 -4.35 -15.52 7.98
N TYR A 69 -5.11 -14.87 7.10
CA TYR A 69 -5.50 -13.48 7.23
C TYR A 69 -7.00 -13.33 7.48
N ASP A 70 -7.36 -12.30 8.23
CA ASP A 70 -8.75 -12.00 8.56
C ASP A 70 -9.41 -11.13 7.47
N GLU A 71 -8.63 -10.28 6.81
CA GLU A 71 -9.09 -9.37 5.75
C GLU A 71 -8.05 -9.29 4.62
N GLY A 72 -8.52 -9.21 3.40
CA GLY A 72 -7.65 -9.17 2.22
C GLY A 72 -8.40 -9.52 0.95
N PRO A 73 -7.69 -9.74 -0.17
CA PRO A 73 -8.32 -10.26 -1.39
C PRO A 73 -9.08 -11.54 -1.13
N GLY A 74 -10.37 -11.57 -1.52
CA GLY A 74 -11.29 -12.68 -1.25
C GLY A 74 -11.90 -12.71 0.16
N LYS A 75 -11.51 -11.78 1.04
CA LYS A 75 -12.08 -11.58 2.38
C LYS A 75 -12.27 -10.07 2.62
N GLU A 76 -12.92 -9.39 1.68
CA GLU A 76 -13.12 -7.93 1.73
C GLU A 76 -14.11 -7.56 2.84
N VAL A 77 -13.75 -6.54 3.62
CA VAL A 77 -14.59 -5.98 4.66
C VAL A 77 -14.93 -4.53 4.34
N GLY A 78 -16.19 -4.15 4.53
CA GLY A 78 -16.66 -2.79 4.31
C GLY A 78 -16.76 -2.38 2.84
N GLY A 79 -16.71 -3.33 1.90
CA GLY A 79 -16.84 -3.07 0.47
C GLY A 79 -15.63 -2.41 -0.19
N TYR A 80 -14.48 -2.37 0.51
CA TYR A 80 -13.24 -1.80 -0.02
C TYR A 80 -12.31 -2.88 -0.56
N PRO A 81 -11.75 -2.71 -1.78
CA PRO A 81 -10.80 -3.68 -2.33
C PRO A 81 -9.47 -3.66 -1.57
N TYR A 82 -8.83 -4.82 -1.49
CA TYR A 82 -7.50 -5.01 -0.89
C TYR A 82 -6.40 -5.21 -1.93
N VAL A 83 -6.63 -4.75 -3.15
CA VAL A 83 -5.64 -4.59 -4.21
C VAL A 83 -5.47 -3.11 -4.48
N GLN A 84 -4.25 -2.60 -4.40
CA GLN A 84 -3.98 -1.17 -4.39
C GLN A 84 -4.44 -0.45 -5.67
N SER A 85 -4.22 -1.06 -6.85
CA SER A 85 -4.65 -0.50 -8.14
C SER A 85 -6.16 -0.29 -8.25
N GLN A 86 -6.95 -1.06 -7.53
CA GLN A 86 -8.41 -0.96 -7.50
C GLN A 86 -8.93 0.18 -6.59
N ARG A 87 -8.04 0.89 -5.89
CA ARG A 87 -8.39 1.93 -4.90
C ARG A 87 -8.24 3.36 -5.40
N LYS A 88 -7.97 3.57 -6.69
CA LYS A 88 -7.68 4.89 -7.27
C LYS A 88 -8.76 5.93 -6.98
N GLU A 89 -10.03 5.57 -7.16
CA GLU A 89 -11.15 6.50 -6.91
C GLU A 89 -11.28 6.88 -5.44
N ILE A 90 -11.00 5.94 -4.52
CA ILE A 90 -10.98 6.22 -3.09
C ILE A 90 -9.89 7.25 -2.77
N TYR A 91 -8.69 7.06 -3.31
CA TYR A 91 -7.58 7.99 -3.07
C TYR A 91 -7.80 9.35 -3.68
N LYS A 92 -8.38 9.41 -4.88
CA LYS A 92 -8.75 10.67 -5.53
C LYS A 92 -9.70 11.48 -4.66
N LYS A 93 -10.78 10.87 -4.16
CA LYS A 93 -11.75 11.50 -3.26
C LYS A 93 -11.05 12.10 -2.04
N TYR A 94 -10.21 11.33 -1.34
CA TYR A 94 -9.53 11.82 -0.14
C TYR A 94 -8.42 12.84 -0.44
N ALA A 95 -7.76 12.74 -1.59
CA ALA A 95 -6.80 13.76 -2.03
C ALA A 95 -7.51 15.11 -2.28
N GLU A 96 -8.65 15.11 -2.95
CA GLU A 96 -9.46 16.31 -3.18
C GLU A 96 -9.99 16.90 -1.86
N GLU A 97 -10.44 16.05 -0.93
CA GLU A 97 -10.84 16.48 0.41
C GLU A 97 -9.70 17.11 1.19
N LEU A 98 -8.50 16.54 1.09
CA LEU A 98 -7.30 17.07 1.75
C LEU A 98 -6.91 18.43 1.18
N ILE A 99 -7.03 18.62 -0.14
CA ILE A 99 -6.82 19.92 -0.79
C ILE A 99 -7.85 20.94 -0.31
N ALA A 100 -9.12 20.56 -0.25
CA ALA A 100 -10.18 21.46 0.23
C ALA A 100 -9.96 21.91 1.70
N LYS A 101 -9.34 21.04 2.51
CA LYS A 101 -8.96 21.35 3.90
C LYS A 101 -7.62 22.09 4.04
N GLY A 102 -6.94 22.41 2.94
CA GLY A 102 -5.64 23.09 2.95
C GLY A 102 -4.46 22.21 3.37
N GLY A 103 -4.63 20.90 3.50
CA GLY A 103 -3.57 19.94 3.85
C GLY A 103 -2.74 19.46 2.65
N ALA A 104 -3.19 19.74 1.43
CA ALA A 104 -2.47 19.46 0.19
C ALA A 104 -2.73 20.55 -0.85
N TYR A 105 -1.99 20.53 -1.94
CA TYR A 105 -2.14 21.48 -3.05
C TYR A 105 -1.78 20.82 -4.39
N TYR A 106 -2.27 21.41 -5.48
CA TYR A 106 -1.93 20.95 -6.82
C TYR A 106 -0.49 21.32 -7.18
N CYS A 107 0.25 20.37 -7.74
CA CYS A 107 1.59 20.59 -8.27
C CYS A 107 1.57 20.46 -9.78
N PHE A 108 1.99 21.51 -10.49
CA PHE A 108 2.03 21.59 -11.94
C PHE A 108 3.47 21.43 -12.49
N CYS A 109 4.41 21.04 -11.65
CA CYS A 109 5.79 20.82 -12.08
C CYS A 109 5.86 19.56 -12.95
N LYS A 110 6.57 19.66 -14.09
CA LYS A 110 6.97 18.46 -14.84
C LYS A 110 7.98 17.69 -13.99
N GLY A 111 7.88 16.34 -14.02
CA GLY A 111 8.88 15.48 -13.40
C GLY A 111 10.26 15.90 -13.92
N ARG A 112 11.19 16.13 -13.01
CA ARG A 112 12.58 16.38 -13.41
C ARG A 112 13.18 15.04 -13.80
N ASP A 113 13.88 15.02 -14.95
CA ASP A 113 14.75 13.91 -15.28
C ASP A 113 15.80 13.81 -14.17
N MET A 114 15.69 12.76 -13.36
CA MET A 114 16.61 12.47 -12.26
C MET A 114 17.88 11.81 -12.82
N THR A 115 18.52 12.46 -13.78
CA THR A 115 19.75 11.95 -14.43
C THR A 115 20.99 12.11 -13.58
N ASP A 116 20.96 12.90 -12.51
CA ASP A 116 22.15 13.26 -11.72
C ASP A 116 22.18 12.69 -10.30
N GLY A 117 21.63 11.51 -10.04
CA GLY A 117 21.87 10.76 -8.79
C GLY A 117 21.60 11.50 -7.45
N GLY A 118 21.14 12.72 -7.48
CA GLY A 118 20.86 13.56 -6.31
C GLY A 118 19.38 13.68 -5.99
N THR A 119 19.00 13.36 -4.78
CA THR A 119 17.67 13.64 -4.24
C THR A 119 17.46 15.15 -4.16
N GLN A 120 16.92 15.75 -5.22
CA GLN A 120 16.61 17.17 -5.22
C GLN A 120 15.33 17.41 -4.42
N LYS A 121 15.45 18.09 -3.28
CA LYS A 121 14.31 18.45 -2.44
C LYS A 121 13.37 19.40 -3.22
N TYR A 122 12.09 19.05 -3.25
CA TYR A 122 11.06 19.89 -3.86
C TYR A 122 10.97 21.27 -3.15
N ASP A 123 11.03 22.35 -3.92
CA ASP A 123 11.09 23.74 -3.43
C ASP A 123 9.71 24.35 -3.09
N LYS A 124 8.66 23.55 -3.20
CA LYS A 124 7.26 23.95 -2.91
C LYS A 124 6.75 25.13 -3.73
N ARG A 125 7.30 25.36 -4.95
CA ARG A 125 6.93 26.49 -5.82
C ARG A 125 5.45 26.56 -6.16
N CYS A 126 4.76 25.44 -6.21
CA CYS A 126 3.33 25.39 -6.51
C CYS A 126 2.42 25.60 -5.29
N LEU A 127 2.98 25.72 -4.07
CA LEU A 127 2.19 25.84 -2.82
C LEU A 127 1.24 27.04 -2.83
N ARG A 128 1.59 28.11 -3.54
CA ARG A 128 0.84 29.38 -3.57
C ARG A 128 0.09 29.60 -4.88
N LEU A 129 0.10 28.61 -5.78
CA LEU A 129 -0.62 28.71 -7.05
C LEU A 129 -2.09 28.29 -6.87
N SER A 130 -3.01 29.04 -7.49
CA SER A 130 -4.40 28.60 -7.61
C SER A 130 -4.52 27.51 -8.68
N LYS A 131 -5.69 26.86 -8.71
CA LYS A 131 -6.02 25.88 -9.75
C LYS A 131 -6.35 26.52 -11.10
N GLU A 132 -6.53 27.86 -11.12
CA GLU A 132 -6.83 28.67 -12.29
C GLU A 132 -5.58 29.08 -13.04
#